data_7d3dfb7d2095636b8db7ba6996be9fd9
#
_entry.id   7d3dfb7d2095636b8db7ba6996be9fd9
#
_cell.length_a   1.000
_cell.length_b   1.000
_cell.length_c   1.000
_cell.angle_alpha   90.00
_cell.angle_beta   90.00
_cell.angle_gamma   90.00
#
_symmetry.space_group_name_H-M   'P 1'
#
loop_
_entity.id
_entity.type
_entity.pdbx_description
1 polymer ?
#
loop_
_entity_poly.entity_id
_entity_poly.type
_entity_poly.pdbx_seq_one_letter_code
_entity_poly.pdbx_strand_id
1 'polypeptide(L)' 'MENRIIELIARVLNVPVGDVTLETEIGELDEWDSLRNVQIIAQLEKEFEVKITPDMIMDLEDVSDIISLIKDLKS' A
#
# COMPACT_ATOMS: atom_id res chain seq x y z
N MET A 1 6.56 9.15 -6.96
CA MET A 1 6.46 7.95 -6.11
C MET A 1 5.06 7.73 -5.57
N GLU A 2 4.40 8.77 -5.07
CA GLU A 2 3.05 8.61 -4.51
C GLU A 2 2.07 8.02 -5.53
N ASN A 3 2.08 8.55 -6.75
CA ASN A 3 1.16 8.07 -7.78
C ASN A 3 1.39 6.60 -8.11
N ARG A 4 2.65 6.16 -8.13
CA ARG A 4 2.96 4.76 -8.42
C ARG A 4 2.42 3.85 -7.33
N ILE A 5 2.50 4.28 -6.08
CA ILE A 5 2.00 3.48 -4.95
C ILE A 5 0.48 3.40 -5.00
N ILE A 6 -0.18 4.54 -5.23
CA ILE A 6 -1.64 4.57 -5.34
C ILE A 6 -2.13 3.71 -6.50
N GLU A 7 -1.47 3.81 -7.66
CA GLU A 7 -1.83 3.01 -8.83
C GLU A 7 -1.63 1.52 -8.56
N LEU A 8 -0.56 1.17 -7.86
CA LEU A 8 -0.30 -0.23 -7.51
C LEU A 8 -1.41 -0.77 -6.62
N ILE A 9 -1.78 0.00 -5.60
CA ILE A 9 -2.84 -0.41 -4.68
C ILE A 9 -4.16 -0.59 -5.43
N ALA A 10 -4.53 0.39 -6.26
CA ALA A 10 -5.76 0.32 -7.03
C ALA A 10 -5.77 -0.90 -7.96
N ARG A 11 -4.63 -1.19 -8.57
CA ARG A 11 -4.51 -2.33 -9.48
C ARG A 11 -4.71 -3.66 -8.73
N VAL A 12 -4.08 -3.80 -7.57
CA VAL A 12 -4.22 -5.03 -6.78
C VAL A 12 -5.67 -5.19 -6.31
N LEU A 13 -6.29 -4.09 -5.89
CA LEU A 13 -7.67 -4.14 -5.42
C LEU A 13 -8.68 -4.22 -6.56
N ASN A 14 -8.24 -3.94 -7.79
CA ASN A 14 -9.09 -3.94 -8.97
C ASN A 14 -10.21 -2.89 -8.83
N VAL A 15 -9.84 -1.69 -8.38
CA VAL A 15 -10.76 -0.56 -8.26
C VAL A 15 -10.21 0.62 -9.03
N PRO A 16 -11.07 1.60 -9.37
CA PRO A 16 -10.57 2.82 -10.03
C PRO A 16 -9.55 3.54 -9.15
N VAL A 17 -8.54 4.12 -9.80
CA VAL A 17 -7.47 4.77 -9.05
C VAL A 17 -8.00 5.93 -8.20
N GLY A 18 -9.08 6.57 -8.64
CA GLY A 18 -9.69 7.66 -7.89
C GLY A 18 -10.31 7.24 -6.56
N ASP A 19 -10.56 5.94 -6.38
CA ASP A 19 -11.11 5.43 -5.13
C ASP A 19 -10.03 5.26 -4.06
N VAL A 20 -8.76 5.38 -4.43
CA VAL A 20 -7.64 5.23 -3.50
C VAL A 20 -7.01 6.60 -3.28
N THR A 21 -7.13 7.12 -2.07
CA THR A 21 -6.58 8.44 -1.72
C THR A 21 -5.60 8.30 -0.56
N LEU A 22 -4.91 9.39 -0.23
CA LEU A 22 -3.96 9.39 0.87
C LEU A 22 -4.62 9.03 2.20
N GLU A 23 -5.88 9.37 2.36
CA GLU A 23 -6.63 9.14 3.59
C GLU A 23 -7.36 7.80 3.61
N THR A 24 -7.32 7.04 2.52
CA THR A 24 -7.97 5.72 2.49
C THR A 24 -7.28 4.82 3.51
N GLU A 25 -8.06 4.28 4.44
CA GLU A 25 -7.53 3.40 5.47
C GLU A 25 -7.43 1.96 4.95
N ILE A 26 -6.43 1.25 5.46
CA ILE A 26 -6.26 -0.15 5.12
C ILE A 26 -7.50 -0.91 5.59
N GLY A 27 -8.18 -1.58 4.65
CA GLY A 27 -9.39 -2.31 4.97
C GLY A 27 -10.66 -1.50 4.87
N GLU A 28 -10.56 -0.20 4.56
CA GLU A 28 -11.75 0.65 4.42
C GLU A 28 -12.62 0.23 3.25
N LEU A 29 -11.99 -0.10 2.13
CA LEU A 29 -12.69 -0.57 0.94
C LEU A 29 -13.00 -2.06 1.07
N ASP A 30 -14.18 -2.47 0.62
CA ASP A 30 -14.58 -3.89 0.70
C ASP A 30 -13.55 -4.80 0.01
N GLU A 31 -12.95 -4.31 -1.08
CA GLU A 31 -11.94 -5.09 -1.81
C GLU A 31 -10.63 -5.25 -1.06
N TRP A 32 -10.39 -4.44 -0.04
CA TRP A 32 -9.12 -4.44 0.70
C TRP A 32 -9.24 -5.35 1.93
N ASP A 33 -9.21 -6.64 1.69
CA ASP A 33 -9.24 -7.64 2.77
C ASP A 33 -7.81 -8.05 3.14
N SER A 34 -7.69 -9.00 4.05
CA SER A 34 -6.37 -9.44 4.53
C SER A 34 -5.52 -10.02 3.42
N LEU A 35 -6.13 -10.79 2.52
CA LEU A 35 -5.39 -11.38 1.41
C LEU A 35 -4.87 -10.33 0.46
N ARG A 36 -5.72 -9.36 0.09
CA ARG A 36 -5.29 -8.28 -0.80
C ARG A 36 -4.22 -7.43 -0.15
N ASN A 37 -4.30 -7.22 1.16
CA ASN A 37 -3.27 -6.47 1.86
C ASN A 37 -1.91 -7.17 1.75
N VAL A 38 -1.88 -8.48 1.91
CA VAL A 38 -0.64 -9.25 1.74
C VAL A 38 -0.11 -9.09 0.31
N GLN A 39 -1.00 -9.12 -0.67
CA GLN A 39 -0.61 -8.96 -2.08
C GLN A 39 -0.06 -7.57 -2.35
N ILE A 40 -0.67 -6.53 -1.75
CA ILE A 40 -0.18 -5.17 -1.90
C ILE A 40 1.23 -5.05 -1.33
N ILE A 41 1.46 -5.57 -0.13
CA ILE A 41 2.78 -5.52 0.49
C ILE A 41 3.82 -6.24 -0.38
N ALA A 42 3.49 -7.44 -0.88
CA ALA A 42 4.41 -8.20 -1.73
C ALA A 42 4.75 -7.44 -3.02
N GLN A 43 3.77 -6.79 -3.64
CA GLN A 43 4.00 -6.03 -4.85
C GLN A 43 4.83 -4.78 -4.59
N LEU A 44 4.62 -4.13 -3.44
CA LEU A 44 5.44 -2.97 -3.07
C LEU A 44 6.90 -3.38 -2.89
N GLU A 45 7.14 -4.51 -2.23
CA GLU A 45 8.49 -5.01 -2.05
C GLU A 45 9.17 -5.27 -3.40
N LYS A 46 8.43 -5.85 -4.32
CA LYS A 46 8.97 -6.20 -5.63
C LYS A 46 9.22 -4.95 -6.47
N GLU A 47 8.24 -4.06 -6.52
CA GLU A 47 8.33 -2.90 -7.43
C GLU A 47 9.35 -1.87 -6.96
N PHE A 48 9.46 -1.66 -5.66
CA PHE A 48 10.36 -0.67 -5.10
C PHE A 48 11.64 -1.27 -4.55
N GLU A 49 11.79 -2.60 -4.62
CA GLU A 49 12.99 -3.31 -4.17
C GLU A 49 13.32 -2.99 -2.72
N VAL A 50 12.31 -3.11 -1.87
CA VAL A 50 12.44 -2.87 -0.44
C VAL A 50 11.96 -4.09 0.32
N LYS A 51 12.34 -4.17 1.59
CA LYS A 51 11.88 -5.24 2.47
C LYS A 51 11.00 -4.64 3.56
N ILE A 52 9.79 -5.17 3.68
CA ILE A 52 8.81 -4.69 4.65
C ILE A 52 8.60 -5.80 5.68
N THR A 53 8.93 -5.51 6.94
CA THR A 53 8.81 -6.50 8.02
C THR A 53 7.40 -6.47 8.61
N PRO A 54 7.00 -7.56 9.29
CA PRO A 54 5.69 -7.55 9.96
C PRO A 54 5.52 -6.40 10.97
N ASP A 55 6.59 -6.03 11.67
CA ASP A 55 6.52 -4.91 12.61
C ASP A 55 6.17 -3.60 11.91
N MET A 56 6.74 -3.39 10.72
CA MET A 56 6.43 -2.20 9.94
C MET A 56 4.98 -2.20 9.50
N ILE A 57 4.47 -3.37 9.09
CA ILE A 57 3.09 -3.49 8.63
C ILE A 57 2.10 -3.15 9.75
N MET A 58 2.41 -3.55 10.96
CA MET A 58 1.52 -3.32 12.11
C MET A 58 1.30 -1.84 12.40
N ASP A 59 2.24 -0.99 12.01
CA ASP A 59 2.15 0.45 12.27
C ASP A 59 1.40 1.19 11.17
N LEU A 60 1.04 0.52 10.08
CA LEU A 60 0.38 1.17 8.95
C LEU A 60 -1.13 1.26 9.18
N GLU A 61 -1.70 2.44 8.94
CA GLU A 61 -3.13 2.65 9.10
C GLU A 61 -3.80 3.07 7.79
N ASP A 62 -3.13 3.89 6.98
CA ASP A 62 -3.71 4.40 5.74
C ASP A 62 -2.67 4.46 4.63
N VAL A 63 -3.12 4.90 3.46
CA VAL A 63 -2.25 4.98 2.28
C VAL A 63 -1.08 5.93 2.53
N SER A 64 -1.30 7.03 3.23
CA SER A 64 -0.21 7.97 3.49
C SER A 64 0.90 7.32 4.32
N ASP A 65 0.54 6.45 5.26
CA ASP A 65 1.54 5.71 6.04
C ASP A 65 2.36 4.78 5.14
N ILE A 66 1.69 4.12 4.20
CA ILE A 66 2.38 3.23 3.26
C ILE A 66 3.40 4.03 2.43
N ILE A 67 2.99 5.19 1.94
CA ILE A 67 3.86 6.05 1.15
C ILE A 67 5.06 6.50 1.97
N SER A 68 4.81 6.93 3.20
CA SER A 68 5.90 7.36 4.09
C SER A 68 6.89 6.22 4.35
N LEU A 69 6.38 5.02 4.56
CA LEU A 69 7.24 3.86 4.79
C LEU A 69 8.14 3.60 3.59
N ILE A 70 7.56 3.60 2.38
CA ILE A 70 8.35 3.34 1.17
C ILE A 70 9.41 4.43 0.99
N LYS A 71 9.06 5.69 1.22
CA LYS A 71 10.02 6.78 1.12
C LYS A 71 11.18 6.59 2.10
N ASP A 72 10.88 6.21 3.34
CA ASP A 72 11.91 5.98 4.34
C ASP A 72 12.83 4.83 3.94
N LEU A 73 12.26 3.76 3.41
CA LEU A 73 13.05 2.59 3.01
C LEU A 73 13.93 2.87 1.79
N LYS A 74 13.52 3.84 0.97
CA LYS A 74 14.29 4.19 -0.23
C LYS A 74 15.30 5.30 0.02
N SER A 75 15.23 5.98 1.12
CA SER A 75 16.15 7.11 1.40
C SER A 75 17.51 6.66 1.92
#